data_be081cfd92429561bdde1617b1df0b09
#
_entry.id   be081cfd92429561bdde1617b1df0b09
#
_cell.length_a   1.000
_cell.length_b   1.000
_cell.length_c   1.000
_cell.angle_alpha   90.00
_cell.angle_beta   90.00
_cell.angle_gamma   90.00
#
_symmetry.space_group_name_H-M   'P 1'
#
loop_
_entity.id
_entity.type
_entity.pdbx_description
1 polymer ?
#
loop_
_entity_poly.entity_id
_entity_poly.type
_entity_poly.pdbx_seq_one_letter_code
_entity_poly.pdbx_strand_id
1 'polypeptide(L)'
;MVDFTFDNPIYLFALVSIPLLIISHFIIMRSVVRRALKFANFEAIRRVEGTRGVMGNVRSLSKNIFLLILRSSTLFFLILAAAGSTLWYIGDTNDFDFVIAIDASGSMLANDISPNRLEAAKESAIAFVDSLPYRTRVGIISFAGTSYIEEPLTTETSRLRESIDQISIRSTHGTAIGNAITTAATLLYDVKKPRVVILLTDGQENVLSQAELSRVVKFANDEHLKINTIGIGTEEGASLEILPEVDALFTLDYDTLVYLSNRTGGEAYRISDEKELLDAYMSISSASEGDIPVELSFPFIIIALILTFIEWVLINTKYRTIP
;
A
#
# COMPACT_ATOMS: atom_id res chain seq x y z
N MET A 1 -9.31 0.95 9.88
CA MET A 1 -8.24 1.84 10.42
C MET A 1 -7.85 2.78 9.29
N VAL A 2 -7.54 4.03 9.57
CA VAL A 2 -7.09 4.95 8.52
C VAL A 2 -5.58 5.04 8.65
N ASP A 3 -4.85 4.78 7.58
CA ASP A 3 -3.38 4.85 7.57
C ASP A 3 -2.87 5.81 6.48
N PHE A 4 -1.71 6.42 6.74
CA PHE A 4 -1.07 7.36 5.81
C PHE A 4 0.29 6.83 5.39
N THR A 5 0.46 6.62 4.10
CA THR A 5 1.75 6.22 3.52
C THR A 5 2.29 7.29 2.57
N PHE A 6 3.59 7.24 2.33
CA PHE A 6 4.29 8.16 1.45
C PHE A 6 5.20 7.36 0.51
N ASP A 7 5.04 7.53 -0.79
CA ASP A 7 5.88 6.86 -1.80
C ASP A 7 7.34 7.29 -1.72
N ASN A 8 7.56 8.57 -1.40
CA ASN A 8 8.89 9.17 -1.30
C ASN A 8 9.08 9.94 0.02
N PRO A 9 9.23 9.25 1.16
CA PRO A 9 9.27 9.89 2.49
C PRO A 9 10.46 10.84 2.67
N ILE A 10 11.49 10.74 1.83
CA ILE A 10 12.65 11.64 1.86
C ILE A 10 12.25 13.11 1.64
N TYR A 11 11.19 13.38 0.87
CA TYR A 11 10.72 14.75 0.66
C TYR A 11 10.11 15.39 1.90
N LEU A 12 9.71 14.60 2.92
CA LEU A 12 9.23 15.14 4.19
C LEU A 12 10.32 15.92 4.95
N PHE A 13 11.61 15.64 4.70
CA PHE A 13 12.70 16.47 5.25
C PHE A 13 12.62 17.93 4.77
N ALA A 14 11.99 18.19 3.63
CA ALA A 14 11.75 19.56 3.17
C ALA A 14 10.81 20.36 4.08
N LEU A 15 10.04 19.71 5.00
CA LEU A 15 9.24 20.40 6.02
C LEU A 15 10.08 21.31 6.93
N VAL A 16 11.39 21.03 7.06
CA VAL A 16 12.33 21.91 7.78
C VAL A 16 12.41 23.30 7.14
N SER A 17 12.08 23.46 5.87
CA SER A 17 12.03 24.75 5.18
C SER A 17 10.94 25.67 5.74
N ILE A 18 9.86 25.14 6.32
CA ILE A 18 8.75 25.93 6.89
C ILE A 18 9.20 26.73 8.11
N PRO A 19 9.78 26.13 9.17
CA PRO A 19 10.31 26.91 10.28
C PRO A 19 11.43 27.87 9.85
N LEU A 20 12.27 27.50 8.89
CA LEU A 20 13.28 28.42 8.33
C LEU A 20 12.64 29.63 7.65
N LEU A 21 11.57 29.44 6.89
CA LEU A 21 10.80 30.52 6.28
C LEU A 21 10.19 31.43 7.34
N ILE A 22 9.62 30.86 8.39
CA ILE A 22 9.04 31.63 9.51
C ILE A 22 10.12 32.43 10.23
N ILE A 23 11.24 31.82 10.58
CA ILE A 23 12.37 32.50 11.26
C ILE A 23 12.92 33.63 10.39
N SER A 24 13.16 33.36 9.09
CA SER A 24 13.66 34.37 8.17
C SER A 24 12.72 35.56 8.04
N HIS A 25 11.40 35.30 7.99
CA HIS A 25 10.39 36.34 7.95
C HIS A 25 10.48 37.28 9.17
N PHE A 26 10.58 36.72 10.37
CA PHE A 26 10.71 37.54 11.60
C PHE A 26 12.04 38.28 11.68
N ILE A 27 13.15 37.70 11.22
CA ILE A 27 14.45 38.34 11.17
C ILE A 27 14.40 39.55 10.21
N ILE A 28 13.85 39.38 9.00
CA ILE A 28 13.70 40.44 8.01
C ILE A 28 12.81 41.53 8.55
N MET A 29 11.66 41.18 9.12
CA MET A 29 10.73 42.16 9.69
C MET A 29 11.39 43.02 10.80
N ARG A 30 12.15 42.40 11.71
CA ARG A 30 12.93 43.11 12.71
C ARG A 30 13.99 44.02 12.13
N SER A 31 14.67 43.59 11.06
CA SER A 31 15.73 44.35 10.40
C SER A 31 15.17 45.59 9.67
N VAL A 32 14.03 45.43 8.99
CA VAL A 32 13.33 46.53 8.31
C VAL A 32 12.85 47.59 9.32
N VAL A 33 12.23 47.19 10.42
CA VAL A 33 11.80 48.10 11.49
C VAL A 33 13.01 48.86 12.07
N ARG A 34 14.14 48.21 12.33
CA ARG A 34 15.36 48.86 12.85
C ARG A 34 15.95 49.85 11.85
N ARG A 35 15.92 49.60 10.56
CA ARG A 35 16.39 50.55 9.52
C ARG A 35 15.46 51.76 9.41
N ALA A 36 14.15 51.54 9.38
CA ALA A 36 13.17 52.63 9.36
C ALA A 36 13.33 53.53 10.57
N LEU A 37 13.58 52.99 11.75
CA LEU A 37 13.83 53.78 12.97
C LEU A 37 15.13 54.59 12.93
N LYS A 38 16.15 54.15 12.17
CA LYS A 38 17.41 54.93 12.01
C LYS A 38 17.28 56.13 11.09
N PHE A 39 16.36 56.11 10.13
CA PHE A 39 16.15 57.18 9.17
C PHE A 39 15.02 58.14 9.52
N ALA A 40 14.17 57.77 10.47
CA ALA A 40 13.05 58.58 10.88
C ALA A 40 13.49 59.66 11.92
N ASN A 41 13.33 60.96 11.60
CA ASN A 41 13.42 62.03 12.59
C ASN A 41 12.18 61.94 13.49
N PHE A 42 12.32 61.29 14.65
CA PHE A 42 11.23 60.93 15.56
C PHE A 42 10.37 62.11 15.99
N GLU A 43 10.93 63.31 16.07
CA GLU A 43 10.21 64.52 16.49
C GLU A 43 9.21 64.99 15.42
N ALA A 44 9.55 64.87 14.15
CA ALA A 44 8.67 65.26 13.05
C ALA A 44 7.48 64.30 12.89
N ILE A 45 7.72 63.00 13.06
CA ILE A 45 6.67 61.95 12.93
C ILE A 45 5.68 62.02 14.10
N ARG A 46 6.15 62.32 15.32
CA ARG A 46 5.29 62.41 16.51
C ARG A 46 4.32 63.59 16.43
N ARG A 47 4.65 64.63 15.68
CA ARG A 47 3.76 65.84 15.48
C ARG A 47 2.68 65.58 14.43
N VAL A 48 2.92 64.63 13.48
CA VAL A 48 1.98 64.40 12.36
C VAL A 48 1.05 63.21 12.63
N GLU A 49 1.50 62.22 13.37
CA GLU A 49 0.82 60.91 13.46
C GLU A 49 -0.15 60.75 14.62
N GLY A 50 -0.36 61.70 15.51
CA GLY A 50 -1.38 61.48 16.55
C GLY A 50 -1.64 59.99 16.87
N THR A 51 -2.62 59.63 17.64
CA THR A 51 -2.99 58.27 18.06
C THR A 51 -3.24 57.23 16.93
N ARG A 52 -3.13 57.60 15.63
CA ARG A 52 -3.30 56.68 14.48
C ARG A 52 -2.08 55.78 14.19
N GLY A 53 -0.88 56.16 14.65
CA GLY A 53 0.35 55.41 14.36
C GLY A 53 0.40 54.01 14.98
N VAL A 54 -0.18 53.84 16.19
CA VAL A 54 -0.20 52.52 16.88
C VAL A 54 -1.15 51.54 16.17
N MET A 55 -2.29 52.03 15.68
CA MET A 55 -3.29 51.19 14.99
C MET A 55 -2.84 50.79 13.57
N GLY A 56 -2.02 51.62 12.89
CA GLY A 56 -1.40 51.31 11.62
C GLY A 56 -0.38 50.17 11.71
N ASN A 57 0.42 50.16 12.79
CA ASN A 57 1.44 49.14 13.01
C ASN A 57 0.84 47.74 13.29
N VAL A 58 -0.23 47.69 14.09
CA VAL A 58 -0.95 46.41 14.37
C VAL A 58 -1.58 45.83 13.10
N ARG A 59 -2.15 46.71 12.25
CA ARG A 59 -2.76 46.28 10.98
C ARG A 59 -1.74 45.80 9.94
N SER A 60 -0.57 46.42 9.91
CA SER A 60 0.57 45.99 9.07
C SER A 60 1.14 44.64 9.54
N LEU A 61 1.26 44.44 10.85
CA LEU A 61 1.72 43.16 11.43
C LEU A 61 0.76 42.01 11.09
N SER A 62 -0.54 42.23 11.23
CA SER A 62 -1.59 41.28 10.92
C SER A 62 -1.57 40.83 9.44
N LYS A 63 -1.33 41.77 8.52
CA LYS A 63 -1.22 41.49 7.09
C LYS A 63 -0.04 40.57 6.76
N ASN A 64 1.12 40.86 7.32
CA ASN A 64 2.34 40.09 7.07
C ASN A 64 2.26 38.68 7.66
N ILE A 65 1.60 38.54 8.81
CA ILE A 65 1.38 37.19 9.41
C ILE A 65 0.42 36.37 8.57
N PHE A 66 -0.66 36.97 8.05
CA PHE A 66 -1.61 36.25 7.19
C PHE A 66 -0.96 35.72 5.91
N LEU A 67 -0.17 36.55 5.22
CA LEU A 67 0.59 36.12 4.05
C LEU A 67 1.63 35.06 4.41
N LEU A 68 2.27 35.17 5.58
CA LEU A 68 3.20 34.15 6.05
C LEU A 68 2.51 32.79 6.25
N ILE A 69 1.32 32.78 6.88
CA ILE A 69 0.52 31.57 7.05
C ILE A 69 0.17 30.96 5.67
N LEU A 70 -0.26 31.81 4.73
CA LEU A 70 -0.63 31.36 3.40
C LEU A 70 0.54 30.69 2.66
N ARG A 71 1.72 31.32 2.70
CA ARG A 71 2.97 30.76 2.13
C ARG A 71 3.38 29.46 2.80
N SER A 72 3.34 29.43 4.12
CA SER A 72 3.69 28.23 4.89
C SER A 72 2.73 27.08 4.58
N SER A 73 1.43 27.36 4.43
CA SER A 73 0.43 26.35 4.05
C SER A 73 0.63 25.87 2.62
N THR A 74 0.90 26.78 1.68
CA THR A 74 1.22 26.40 0.29
C THR A 74 2.42 25.47 0.24
N LEU A 75 3.51 25.83 0.92
CA LEU A 75 4.73 25.02 0.96
C LEU A 75 4.48 23.67 1.61
N PHE A 76 3.68 23.61 2.67
CA PHE A 76 3.29 22.37 3.35
C PHE A 76 2.55 21.42 2.39
N PHE A 77 1.53 21.88 1.69
CA PHE A 77 0.79 21.04 0.76
C PHE A 77 1.62 20.61 -0.46
N LEU A 78 2.54 21.47 -0.94
CA LEU A 78 3.47 21.09 -2.01
C LEU A 78 4.43 19.99 -1.57
N ILE A 79 4.93 20.04 -0.34
CA ILE A 79 5.83 19.03 0.20
C ILE A 79 5.08 17.70 0.36
N LEU A 80 3.84 17.71 0.88
CA LEU A 80 3.02 16.50 0.98
C LEU A 80 2.69 15.93 -0.39
N ALA A 81 2.39 16.77 -1.37
CA ALA A 81 2.15 16.33 -2.74
C ALA A 81 3.40 15.66 -3.35
N ALA A 82 4.58 16.28 -3.16
CA ALA A 82 5.84 15.73 -3.65
C ALA A 82 6.25 14.43 -2.95
N ALA A 83 5.85 14.25 -1.68
CA ALA A 83 6.10 13.02 -0.94
C ALA A 83 5.26 11.83 -1.44
N GLY A 84 4.26 12.04 -2.31
CA GLY A 84 3.39 10.97 -2.78
C GLY A 84 2.47 10.46 -1.67
N SER A 85 1.67 11.37 -1.09
CA SER A 85 0.79 11.03 0.04
C SER A 85 -0.38 10.17 -0.39
N THR A 86 -0.54 8.99 0.21
CA THR A 86 -1.66 8.07 0.01
C THR A 86 -2.37 7.81 1.33
N LEU A 87 -3.69 7.89 1.31
CA LEU A 87 -4.57 7.58 2.42
C LEU A 87 -5.20 6.21 2.20
N TRP A 88 -5.00 5.29 3.14
CA TRP A 88 -5.65 3.99 3.12
C TRP A 88 -6.81 3.98 4.08
N TYR A 89 -7.95 3.45 3.65
CA TYR A 89 -9.10 3.24 4.50
C TYR A 89 -9.80 1.93 4.14
N ILE A 90 -10.37 1.27 5.14
CA ILE A 90 -11.18 0.06 4.93
C ILE A 90 -12.53 0.52 4.37
N GLY A 91 -12.90 -0.02 3.23
CA GLY A 91 -14.17 0.28 2.58
C GLY A 91 -14.72 -0.89 1.80
N ASP A 92 -16.01 -0.84 1.50
CA ASP A 92 -16.67 -1.82 0.66
C ASP A 92 -16.32 -1.57 -0.80
N THR A 93 -15.83 -2.60 -1.46
CA THR A 93 -15.53 -2.58 -2.89
C THR A 93 -15.68 -3.97 -3.49
N ASN A 94 -16.08 -4.03 -4.74
CA ASN A 94 -16.11 -5.24 -5.54
C ASN A 94 -15.03 -5.22 -6.62
N ASP A 95 -14.07 -4.28 -6.54
CA ASP A 95 -13.04 -4.07 -7.55
C ASP A 95 -11.66 -4.30 -6.91
N PHE A 96 -11.22 -5.55 -6.93
CA PHE A 96 -9.93 -6.00 -6.40
C PHE A 96 -8.98 -6.36 -7.54
N ASP A 97 -7.68 -6.31 -7.24
CA ASP A 97 -6.69 -7.00 -8.05
C ASP A 97 -6.10 -8.15 -7.23
N PHE A 98 -5.94 -9.31 -7.88
CA PHE A 98 -5.54 -10.55 -7.23
C PHE A 98 -4.15 -10.99 -7.68
N VAL A 99 -3.41 -11.60 -6.77
CA VAL A 99 -2.29 -12.48 -7.11
C VAL A 99 -2.60 -13.86 -6.56
N ILE A 100 -2.59 -14.86 -7.43
CA ILE A 100 -2.72 -16.25 -7.07
C ILE A 100 -1.31 -16.83 -6.98
N ALA A 101 -0.92 -17.26 -5.80
CA ALA A 101 0.35 -17.92 -5.53
C ALA A 101 0.10 -19.43 -5.31
N ILE A 102 0.58 -20.25 -6.23
CA ILE A 102 0.39 -21.69 -6.23
C ILE A 102 1.68 -22.36 -5.79
N ASP A 103 1.58 -23.17 -4.75
CA ASP A 103 2.67 -24.01 -4.30
C ASP A 103 2.99 -25.07 -5.38
N ALA A 104 4.23 -25.12 -5.77
CA ALA A 104 4.78 -26.06 -6.74
C ALA A 104 5.88 -26.96 -6.12
N SER A 105 5.85 -27.12 -4.79
CA SER A 105 6.75 -28.01 -4.06
C SER A 105 6.43 -29.49 -4.30
N GLY A 106 7.35 -30.37 -3.94
CA GLY A 106 7.19 -31.80 -4.16
C GLY A 106 6.01 -32.45 -3.42
N SER A 107 5.59 -31.87 -2.27
CA SER A 107 4.43 -32.32 -1.50
C SER A 107 3.09 -32.15 -2.24
N MET A 108 3.03 -31.25 -3.21
CA MET A 108 1.85 -31.01 -4.05
C MET A 108 1.60 -32.17 -5.07
N LEU A 109 2.50 -33.14 -5.16
CA LEU A 109 2.27 -34.40 -5.90
C LEU A 109 1.42 -35.41 -5.12
N ALA A 110 1.10 -35.17 -3.88
CA ALA A 110 0.28 -36.07 -3.08
C ALA A 110 -1.11 -36.29 -3.71
N ASN A 111 -1.60 -37.53 -3.64
CA ASN A 111 -2.83 -37.96 -4.30
C ASN A 111 -4.03 -38.08 -3.35
N ASP A 112 -3.98 -37.41 -2.21
CA ASP A 112 -5.09 -37.35 -1.26
C ASP A 112 -6.27 -36.52 -1.80
N ILE A 113 -5.99 -35.65 -2.78
CA ILE A 113 -6.98 -34.93 -3.58
C ILE A 113 -6.78 -35.33 -5.04
N SER A 114 -7.85 -35.72 -5.74
CA SER A 114 -7.77 -36.19 -7.13
C SER A 114 -7.63 -35.01 -8.12
N PRO A 115 -6.79 -35.15 -9.19
CA PRO A 115 -5.84 -36.22 -9.47
C PRO A 115 -4.57 -36.18 -8.61
N ASN A 116 -4.15 -34.97 -8.18
CA ASN A 116 -3.17 -34.63 -7.15
C ASN A 116 -3.40 -33.22 -6.71
N ARG A 117 -2.77 -32.80 -5.60
CA ARG A 117 -2.96 -31.43 -5.03
C ARG A 117 -2.67 -30.32 -6.03
N LEU A 118 -1.59 -30.45 -6.84
CA LEU A 118 -1.20 -29.42 -7.81
C LEU A 118 -2.22 -29.29 -8.94
N GLU A 119 -2.66 -30.41 -9.53
CA GLU A 119 -3.63 -30.36 -10.63
C GLU A 119 -5.00 -29.84 -10.13
N ALA A 120 -5.45 -30.27 -8.96
CA ALA A 120 -6.66 -29.72 -8.34
C ALA A 120 -6.55 -28.20 -8.09
N ALA A 121 -5.40 -27.73 -7.62
CA ALA A 121 -5.12 -26.30 -7.45
C ALA A 121 -5.19 -25.52 -8.77
N LYS A 122 -4.60 -26.07 -9.85
CA LYS A 122 -4.62 -25.47 -11.19
C LYS A 122 -6.02 -25.40 -11.77
N GLU A 123 -6.79 -26.50 -11.73
CA GLU A 123 -8.17 -26.55 -12.23
C GLU A 123 -9.06 -25.53 -11.53
N SER A 124 -8.96 -25.45 -10.21
CA SER A 124 -9.75 -24.50 -9.41
C SER A 124 -9.31 -23.05 -9.61
N ALA A 125 -8.00 -22.79 -9.78
CA ALA A 125 -7.50 -21.47 -10.10
C ALA A 125 -8.00 -20.99 -11.49
N ILE A 126 -8.04 -21.89 -12.48
CA ILE A 126 -8.63 -21.60 -13.80
C ILE A 126 -10.13 -21.28 -13.68
N ALA A 127 -10.89 -22.10 -12.94
CA ALA A 127 -12.31 -21.86 -12.73
C ALA A 127 -12.57 -20.54 -12.01
N PHE A 128 -11.73 -20.17 -11.03
CA PHE A 128 -11.79 -18.86 -10.37
C PHE A 128 -11.56 -17.72 -11.35
N VAL A 129 -10.47 -17.76 -12.12
CA VAL A 129 -10.14 -16.72 -13.11
C VAL A 129 -11.27 -16.52 -14.11
N ASP A 130 -11.92 -17.63 -14.51
CA ASP A 130 -13.07 -17.59 -15.43
C ASP A 130 -14.33 -16.95 -14.83
N SER A 131 -14.48 -17.01 -13.52
CA SER A 131 -15.61 -16.44 -12.78
C SER A 131 -15.49 -14.94 -12.53
N LEU A 132 -14.27 -14.38 -12.66
CA LEU A 132 -13.99 -12.98 -12.31
C LEU A 132 -14.57 -11.99 -13.35
N PRO A 133 -14.97 -10.78 -12.93
CA PRO A 133 -15.33 -9.71 -13.84
C PRO A 133 -14.16 -9.35 -14.78
N TYR A 134 -14.46 -9.05 -16.04
CA TYR A 134 -13.45 -8.78 -17.08
C TYR A 134 -12.46 -7.64 -16.78
N ARG A 135 -12.74 -6.80 -15.79
CA ARG A 135 -11.86 -5.68 -15.35
C ARG A 135 -10.91 -6.06 -14.23
N THR A 136 -11.09 -7.23 -13.65
CA THR A 136 -10.24 -7.71 -12.57
C THR A 136 -8.89 -8.13 -13.15
N ARG A 137 -7.80 -7.56 -12.63
CA ARG A 137 -6.45 -8.01 -12.99
C ARG A 137 -6.03 -9.12 -12.06
N VAL A 138 -5.42 -10.13 -12.63
CA VAL A 138 -4.87 -11.27 -11.89
C VAL A 138 -3.41 -11.46 -12.29
N GLY A 139 -2.55 -11.72 -11.32
CA GLY A 139 -1.18 -12.17 -11.53
C GLY A 139 -1.03 -13.60 -11.02
N ILE A 140 -0.18 -14.39 -11.66
CA ILE A 140 0.08 -15.78 -11.28
C ILE A 140 1.52 -15.93 -10.84
N ILE A 141 1.72 -16.56 -9.68
CA ILE A 141 3.02 -16.90 -9.11
C ILE A 141 3.01 -18.39 -8.82
N SER A 142 4.08 -19.09 -9.18
CA SER A 142 4.41 -20.40 -8.60
C SER A 142 5.52 -20.25 -7.58
N PHE A 143 5.51 -21.05 -6.55
CA PHE A 143 6.59 -21.03 -5.55
C PHE A 143 6.90 -22.41 -5.00
N ALA A 144 8.15 -22.58 -4.59
CA ALA A 144 8.69 -23.69 -3.83
C ALA A 144 9.80 -23.12 -2.93
N GLY A 145 11.02 -23.55 -2.97
CA GLY A 145 12.16 -22.91 -2.31
C GLY A 145 12.43 -21.46 -2.77
N THR A 146 11.95 -21.09 -3.97
CA THR A 146 11.93 -19.73 -4.53
C THR A 146 10.60 -19.46 -5.20
N SER A 147 10.29 -18.21 -5.50
CA SER A 147 9.06 -17.80 -6.19
C SER A 147 9.35 -17.35 -7.63
N TYR A 148 8.41 -17.64 -8.53
CA TYR A 148 8.47 -17.32 -9.96
C TYR A 148 7.19 -16.62 -10.39
N ILE A 149 7.33 -15.55 -11.15
CA ILE A 149 6.19 -14.88 -11.79
C ILE A 149 5.90 -15.67 -13.08
N GLU A 150 4.76 -16.36 -13.12
CA GLU A 150 4.31 -17.08 -14.30
C GLU A 150 3.57 -16.14 -15.26
N GLU A 151 2.72 -15.26 -14.72
CA GLU A 151 2.06 -14.21 -15.49
C GLU A 151 1.98 -12.92 -14.65
N PRO A 152 2.42 -11.77 -15.18
CA PRO A 152 2.21 -10.48 -14.54
C PRO A 152 0.71 -10.12 -14.49
N LEU A 153 0.36 -9.05 -13.74
CA LEU A 153 -1.03 -8.59 -13.66
C LEU A 153 -1.63 -8.31 -15.03
N THR A 154 -2.62 -9.12 -15.42
CA THR A 154 -3.34 -9.00 -16.68
C THR A 154 -4.84 -9.23 -16.50
N THR A 155 -5.64 -8.74 -17.45
CA THR A 155 -7.08 -9.04 -17.56
C THR A 155 -7.35 -10.11 -18.64
N GLU A 156 -6.31 -10.60 -19.31
CA GLU A 156 -6.42 -11.58 -20.39
C GLU A 156 -6.56 -13.00 -19.83
N THR A 157 -7.78 -13.48 -19.67
CA THR A 157 -8.09 -14.82 -19.13
C THR A 157 -7.37 -15.95 -19.86
N SER A 158 -7.18 -15.84 -21.19
CA SER A 158 -6.47 -16.86 -21.98
C SER A 158 -5.01 -17.03 -21.56
N ARG A 159 -4.31 -15.92 -21.27
CA ARG A 159 -2.92 -15.95 -20.81
C ARG A 159 -2.82 -16.51 -19.40
N LEU A 160 -3.76 -16.12 -18.54
CA LEU A 160 -3.83 -16.64 -17.16
C LEU A 160 -4.02 -18.16 -17.16
N ARG A 161 -4.93 -18.70 -17.99
CA ARG A 161 -5.15 -20.15 -18.12
C ARG A 161 -3.89 -20.85 -18.62
N GLU A 162 -3.27 -20.35 -19.68
CA GLU A 162 -2.05 -20.93 -20.23
C GLU A 162 -0.93 -20.95 -19.19
N SER A 163 -0.73 -19.86 -18.46
CA SER A 163 0.30 -19.78 -17.44
C SER A 163 0.04 -20.71 -16.26
N ILE A 164 -1.23 -20.84 -15.81
CA ILE A 164 -1.59 -21.78 -14.75
C ILE A 164 -1.36 -23.22 -15.22
N ASP A 165 -1.75 -23.58 -16.44
CA ASP A 165 -1.62 -24.92 -16.99
C ASP A 165 -0.14 -25.36 -17.10
N GLN A 166 0.75 -24.42 -17.40
CA GLN A 166 2.19 -24.66 -17.52
C GLN A 166 2.91 -24.82 -16.17
N ILE A 167 2.26 -24.53 -15.04
CA ILE A 167 2.88 -24.71 -13.72
C ILE A 167 3.19 -26.21 -13.53
N SER A 168 4.41 -26.48 -13.15
CA SER A 168 4.89 -27.83 -12.85
C SER A 168 5.74 -27.83 -11.58
N ILE A 169 5.88 -29.02 -10.98
CA ILE A 169 6.70 -29.16 -9.77
C ILE A 169 8.10 -28.61 -9.99
N ARG A 170 8.55 -27.81 -9.07
CA ARG A 170 9.88 -27.19 -9.07
C ARG A 170 10.86 -28.07 -8.29
N SER A 171 12.06 -28.22 -8.84
CA SER A 171 13.14 -29.00 -8.21
C SER A 171 13.81 -28.30 -7.02
N THR A 172 13.43 -27.05 -6.72
CA THR A 172 13.93 -26.32 -5.54
C THR A 172 13.27 -26.86 -4.29
N HIS A 173 14.10 -27.32 -3.35
CA HIS A 173 13.62 -27.91 -2.10
C HIS A 173 13.07 -26.82 -1.17
N GLY A 174 11.98 -27.14 -0.48
CA GLY A 174 11.32 -26.28 0.50
C GLY A 174 10.16 -25.50 -0.08
N THR A 175 9.41 -24.85 0.81
CA THR A 175 8.25 -24.03 0.50
C THR A 175 8.51 -22.64 1.10
N ALA A 176 8.79 -21.64 0.27
CA ALA A 176 9.18 -20.31 0.75
C ALA A 176 7.99 -19.34 0.65
N ILE A 177 7.03 -19.45 1.57
CA ILE A 177 5.83 -18.59 1.65
C ILE A 177 6.22 -17.09 1.70
N GLY A 178 7.26 -16.74 2.47
CA GLY A 178 7.73 -15.37 2.55
C GLY A 178 8.19 -14.79 1.21
N ASN A 179 8.85 -15.60 0.38
CA ASN A 179 9.25 -15.19 -0.96
C ASN A 179 8.04 -15.01 -1.88
N ALA A 180 7.05 -15.90 -1.81
CA ALA A 180 5.81 -15.78 -2.57
C ALA A 180 5.07 -14.47 -2.25
N ILE A 181 4.94 -14.14 -0.96
CA ILE A 181 4.30 -12.90 -0.49
C ILE A 181 5.09 -11.66 -0.95
N THR A 182 6.42 -11.68 -0.88
CA THR A 182 7.26 -10.56 -1.35
C THR A 182 7.12 -10.36 -2.85
N THR A 183 7.07 -11.45 -3.63
CA THR A 183 6.87 -11.39 -5.08
C THR A 183 5.47 -10.90 -5.42
N ALA A 184 4.43 -11.34 -4.69
CA ALA A 184 3.07 -10.85 -4.84
C ALA A 184 2.97 -9.35 -4.55
N ALA A 185 3.62 -8.87 -3.49
CA ALA A 185 3.71 -7.44 -3.18
C ALA A 185 4.34 -6.64 -4.32
N THR A 186 5.40 -7.20 -4.95
CA THR A 186 6.06 -6.55 -6.10
C THR A 186 5.12 -6.41 -7.29
N LEU A 187 4.31 -7.44 -7.59
CA LEU A 187 3.31 -7.39 -8.65
C LEU A 187 2.18 -6.39 -8.36
N LEU A 188 1.80 -6.23 -7.10
CA LEU A 188 0.72 -5.34 -6.64
C LEU A 188 1.21 -3.94 -6.26
N TYR A 189 2.50 -3.62 -6.42
CA TYR A 189 3.10 -2.39 -5.91
C TYR A 189 2.41 -1.10 -6.43
N ASP A 190 2.11 -1.02 -7.74
CA ASP A 190 1.51 0.18 -8.36
C ASP A 190 -0.02 0.05 -8.55
N VAL A 191 -0.67 -0.68 -7.65
CA VAL A 191 -2.10 -0.96 -7.74
C VAL A 191 -2.88 0.02 -6.89
N LYS A 192 -3.83 0.75 -7.53
CA LYS A 192 -4.75 1.72 -6.89
C LYS A 192 -6.05 1.08 -6.39
N LYS A 193 -6.05 -0.22 -6.21
CA LYS A 193 -7.18 -1.03 -5.75
C LYS A 193 -6.75 -1.83 -4.53
N PRO A 194 -7.69 -2.37 -3.75
CA PRO A 194 -7.35 -3.33 -2.71
C PRO A 194 -6.56 -4.51 -3.26
N ARG A 195 -5.52 -4.88 -2.55
CA ARG A 195 -4.51 -5.86 -2.95
C ARG A 195 -4.79 -7.18 -2.25
N VAL A 196 -5.17 -8.19 -3.00
CA VAL A 196 -5.51 -9.50 -2.44
C VAL A 196 -4.56 -10.56 -2.96
N VAL A 197 -3.97 -11.31 -2.05
CA VAL A 197 -3.15 -12.48 -2.36
C VAL A 197 -3.94 -13.72 -1.95
N ILE A 198 -4.03 -14.69 -2.85
CA ILE A 198 -4.59 -16.02 -2.60
C ILE A 198 -3.41 -16.98 -2.61
N LEU A 199 -3.09 -17.53 -1.46
CA LEU A 199 -1.98 -18.46 -1.28
C LEU A 199 -2.50 -19.87 -1.18
N LEU A 200 -2.17 -20.71 -2.17
CA LEU A 200 -2.49 -22.14 -2.18
C LEU A 200 -1.25 -22.93 -1.81
N THR A 201 -1.32 -23.68 -0.73
CA THR A 201 -0.21 -24.50 -0.24
C THR A 201 -0.73 -25.59 0.67
N ASP A 202 0.06 -26.62 0.88
CA ASP A 202 -0.18 -27.59 1.94
C ASP A 202 0.40 -27.14 3.31
N GLY A 203 0.95 -25.93 3.35
CA GLY A 203 1.51 -25.34 4.57
C GLY A 203 2.80 -25.95 5.07
N GLN A 204 3.30 -27.00 4.40
CA GLN A 204 4.57 -27.63 4.79
C GLN A 204 5.75 -26.75 4.38
N GLU A 205 5.96 -25.70 5.11
CA GLU A 205 7.18 -24.95 4.99
C GLU A 205 8.28 -25.62 5.84
N ASN A 206 9.50 -25.67 5.32
CA ASN A 206 10.65 -26.03 6.14
C ASN A 206 10.85 -24.95 7.23
N VAL A 207 9.99 -25.03 8.26
CA VAL A 207 10.08 -24.30 9.53
C VAL A 207 10.41 -22.82 9.37
N LEU A 208 9.42 -21.99 9.00
CA LEU A 208 9.49 -20.59 9.39
C LEU A 208 9.49 -20.52 10.91
N SER A 209 10.56 -19.98 11.47
CA SER A 209 10.54 -19.62 12.88
C SER A 209 9.41 -18.61 13.11
N GLN A 210 8.80 -18.60 14.30
CA GLN A 210 7.76 -17.61 14.63
C GLN A 210 8.21 -16.16 14.38
N ALA A 211 9.51 -15.89 14.50
CA ALA A 211 10.10 -14.59 14.21
C ALA A 211 10.08 -14.24 12.71
N GLU A 212 10.24 -15.22 11.84
CA GLU A 212 10.14 -15.05 10.38
C GLU A 212 8.71 -14.85 9.93
N LEU A 213 7.79 -15.65 10.43
CA LEU A 213 6.37 -15.51 10.17
C LEU A 213 5.85 -14.14 10.61
N SER A 214 6.28 -13.66 11.80
CA SER A 214 5.92 -12.31 12.27
C SER A 214 6.48 -11.20 11.37
N ARG A 215 7.67 -11.40 10.78
CA ARG A 215 8.24 -10.45 9.80
C ARG A 215 7.43 -10.43 8.50
N VAL A 216 7.03 -11.59 8.01
CA VAL A 216 6.19 -11.72 6.81
C VAL A 216 4.83 -11.04 7.02
N VAL A 217 4.17 -11.29 8.16
CA VAL A 217 2.91 -10.63 8.52
C VAL A 217 3.07 -9.11 8.61
N LYS A 218 4.15 -8.66 9.27
CA LYS A 218 4.42 -7.22 9.35
C LYS A 218 4.62 -6.61 7.97
N PHE A 219 5.42 -7.24 7.12
CA PHE A 219 5.64 -6.80 5.74
C PHE A 219 4.32 -6.74 4.95
N ALA A 220 3.49 -7.78 5.03
CA ALA A 220 2.19 -7.81 4.36
C ALA A 220 1.27 -6.66 4.81
N ASN A 221 1.23 -6.36 6.12
CA ASN A 221 0.46 -5.25 6.66
C ASN A 221 1.04 -3.89 6.24
N ASP A 222 2.36 -3.73 6.24
CA ASP A 222 3.03 -2.49 5.80
C ASP A 222 2.74 -2.21 4.30
N GLU A 223 2.55 -3.27 3.49
CA GLU A 223 2.21 -3.20 2.05
C GLU A 223 0.68 -3.24 1.79
N HIS A 224 -0.16 -3.24 2.81
CA HIS A 224 -1.62 -3.34 2.71
C HIS A 224 -2.11 -4.55 1.89
N LEU A 225 -1.46 -5.70 2.08
CA LEU A 225 -1.84 -6.96 1.44
C LEU A 225 -2.84 -7.73 2.31
N LYS A 226 -4.02 -8.01 1.77
CA LYS A 226 -4.95 -8.96 2.34
C LYS A 226 -4.59 -10.36 1.83
N ILE A 227 -4.17 -11.26 2.73
CA ILE A 227 -3.74 -12.61 2.36
C ILE A 227 -4.83 -13.61 2.76
N ASN A 228 -5.46 -14.23 1.77
CA ASN A 228 -6.31 -15.39 1.98
C ASN A 228 -5.48 -16.64 1.75
N THR A 229 -5.60 -17.62 2.63
CA THR A 229 -4.86 -18.88 2.52
C THR A 229 -5.80 -20.04 2.23
N ILE A 230 -5.42 -20.89 1.31
CA ILE A 230 -6.13 -22.10 0.98
C ILE A 230 -5.19 -23.27 1.26
N GLY A 231 -5.45 -23.98 2.34
CA GLY A 231 -4.71 -25.17 2.74
C GLY A 231 -5.25 -26.40 2.03
N ILE A 232 -4.41 -27.04 1.21
CA ILE A 232 -4.78 -28.22 0.43
C ILE A 232 -4.15 -29.46 1.07
N GLY A 233 -4.99 -30.39 1.49
CA GLY A 233 -4.55 -31.67 2.05
C GLY A 233 -5.35 -32.13 3.26
N THR A 234 -5.11 -33.36 3.67
CA THR A 234 -5.79 -34.02 4.79
C THR A 234 -4.93 -33.98 6.07
N GLU A 235 -5.56 -34.04 7.26
CA GLU A 235 -4.85 -34.18 8.54
C GLU A 235 -4.11 -35.51 8.69
N GLU A 236 -4.66 -36.53 8.07
CA GLU A 236 -4.09 -37.87 8.11
C GLU A 236 -2.78 -37.95 7.32
N GLY A 237 -2.56 -36.97 6.45
CA GLY A 237 -1.40 -36.88 5.59
C GLY A 237 -1.46 -37.88 4.44
N ALA A 238 -0.70 -37.61 3.39
CA ALA A 238 -0.53 -38.55 2.27
C ALA A 238 0.94 -38.90 2.10
N SER A 239 1.21 -40.17 1.74
CA SER A 239 2.52 -40.62 1.29
C SER A 239 2.65 -40.44 -0.23
N LEU A 240 3.84 -40.07 -0.70
CA LEU A 240 4.11 -40.06 -2.14
C LEU A 240 4.30 -41.49 -2.64
N GLU A 241 3.39 -42.00 -3.46
CA GLU A 241 3.53 -43.32 -4.12
C GLU A 241 4.79 -43.41 -5.01
N ILE A 242 5.32 -42.27 -5.46
CA ILE A 242 6.47 -42.17 -6.37
C ILE A 242 7.80 -42.43 -5.65
N LEU A 243 7.86 -42.29 -4.31
CA LEU A 243 9.05 -42.51 -3.50
C LEU A 243 8.71 -43.40 -2.28
N PRO A 244 8.46 -44.69 -2.45
CA PRO A 244 8.08 -45.61 -1.36
C PRO A 244 9.18 -45.79 -0.29
N GLU A 245 10.38 -45.30 -0.52
CA GLU A 245 11.49 -45.36 0.45
C GLU A 245 11.50 -44.14 1.42
N VAL A 246 10.64 -43.11 1.18
CA VAL A 246 10.52 -41.95 2.03
C VAL A 246 9.20 -42.02 2.78
N ASP A 247 9.22 -42.54 4.01
CA ASP A 247 8.09 -42.56 4.95
C ASP A 247 7.79 -41.10 5.45
N ALA A 248 7.75 -40.12 4.54
CA ALA A 248 7.38 -38.76 4.89
C ALA A 248 5.86 -38.58 4.76
N LEU A 249 5.21 -38.44 5.90
CA LEU A 249 3.80 -38.08 5.95
C LEU A 249 3.69 -36.55 5.71
N PHE A 250 3.08 -36.20 4.59
CA PHE A 250 2.85 -34.80 4.25
C PHE A 250 1.52 -34.32 4.83
N THR A 251 1.58 -33.72 6.05
CA THR A 251 0.41 -33.20 6.76
C THR A 251 0.24 -31.69 6.51
N LEU A 252 -1.00 -31.22 6.48
CA LEU A 252 -1.32 -29.80 6.35
C LEU A 252 -0.97 -29.04 7.63
N ASP A 253 -0.09 -28.01 7.55
CA ASP A 253 0.12 -27.04 8.64
C ASP A 253 -0.91 -25.91 8.55
N TYR A 254 -2.13 -26.20 8.98
CA TYR A 254 -3.24 -25.25 8.91
C TYR A 254 -3.09 -24.09 9.91
N ASP A 255 -2.45 -24.29 11.04
CA ASP A 255 -2.29 -23.27 12.09
C ASP A 255 -1.46 -22.07 11.58
N THR A 256 -0.39 -22.33 10.85
CA THR A 256 0.43 -21.29 10.20
C THR A 256 -0.39 -20.50 9.17
N LEU A 257 -1.22 -21.17 8.39
CA LEU A 257 -2.07 -20.52 7.39
C LEU A 257 -3.15 -19.62 8.03
N VAL A 258 -3.79 -20.12 9.08
CA VAL A 258 -4.76 -19.35 9.89
C VAL A 258 -4.11 -18.13 10.54
N TYR A 259 -2.90 -18.30 11.07
CA TYR A 259 -2.17 -17.18 11.67
C TYR A 259 -1.88 -16.09 10.63
N LEU A 260 -1.40 -16.50 9.44
CA LEU A 260 -1.04 -15.56 8.36
C LEU A 260 -2.28 -14.78 7.88
N SER A 261 -3.36 -15.46 7.53
CA SER A 261 -4.56 -14.82 7.02
C SER A 261 -5.23 -13.93 8.05
N ASN A 262 -5.47 -14.41 9.26
CA ASN A 262 -6.10 -13.60 10.31
C ASN A 262 -5.33 -12.33 10.65
N ARG A 263 -3.99 -12.36 10.59
CA ARG A 263 -3.15 -11.20 10.90
C ARG A 263 -3.08 -10.17 9.77
N THR A 264 -3.45 -10.56 8.55
CA THR A 264 -3.48 -9.70 7.36
C THR A 264 -4.91 -9.33 6.92
N GLY A 265 -5.91 -9.64 7.76
CA GLY A 265 -7.31 -9.33 7.47
C GLY A 265 -7.97 -10.24 6.43
N GLY A 266 -7.33 -11.35 6.07
CA GLY A 266 -7.87 -12.38 5.20
C GLY A 266 -8.52 -13.54 5.95
N GLU A 267 -8.88 -14.56 5.20
CA GLU A 267 -9.50 -15.79 5.71
C GLU A 267 -8.66 -17.02 5.32
N ALA A 268 -8.70 -18.05 6.17
CA ALA A 268 -8.07 -19.35 5.90
C ALA A 268 -9.15 -20.36 5.57
N TYR A 269 -8.95 -21.07 4.47
CA TYR A 269 -9.81 -22.14 4.01
C TYR A 269 -9.05 -23.46 4.07
N ARG A 270 -9.71 -24.48 4.56
CA ARG A 270 -9.19 -25.84 4.55
C ARG A 270 -9.96 -26.65 3.54
N ILE A 271 -9.28 -27.32 2.66
CA ILE A 271 -9.86 -27.98 1.50
C ILE A 271 -9.45 -29.45 1.50
N SER A 272 -10.48 -30.30 1.45
CA SER A 272 -10.35 -31.76 1.36
C SER A 272 -10.82 -32.30 0.02
N ASP A 273 -11.60 -31.51 -0.74
CA ASP A 273 -12.05 -31.87 -2.08
C ASP A 273 -12.04 -30.69 -3.05
N GLU A 274 -12.14 -30.97 -4.34
CA GLU A 274 -12.11 -29.98 -5.44
C GLU A 274 -13.27 -28.98 -5.36
N LYS A 275 -14.42 -29.39 -4.87
CA LYS A 275 -15.63 -28.57 -4.80
C LYS A 275 -15.51 -27.48 -3.72
N GLU A 276 -14.98 -27.86 -2.55
CA GLU A 276 -14.68 -26.93 -1.46
C GLU A 276 -13.66 -25.87 -1.92
N LEU A 277 -12.72 -26.24 -2.80
CA LEU A 277 -11.70 -25.33 -3.32
C LEU A 277 -12.33 -24.22 -4.19
N LEU A 278 -13.27 -24.58 -5.06
CA LEU A 278 -14.00 -23.59 -5.86
C LEU A 278 -14.88 -22.69 -4.98
N ASP A 279 -15.55 -23.26 -3.98
CA ASP A 279 -16.39 -22.50 -3.04
C ASP A 279 -15.55 -21.48 -2.23
N ALA A 280 -14.33 -21.85 -1.83
CA ALA A 280 -13.39 -20.94 -1.16
C ALA A 280 -12.99 -19.77 -2.07
N TYR A 281 -12.66 -20.02 -3.32
CA TYR A 281 -12.37 -18.95 -4.29
C TYR A 281 -13.55 -18.02 -4.51
N MET A 282 -14.76 -18.58 -4.65
CA MET A 282 -15.98 -17.78 -4.83
C MET A 282 -16.29 -16.93 -3.58
N SER A 283 -16.03 -17.45 -2.38
CA SER A 283 -16.13 -16.69 -1.13
C SER A 283 -15.16 -15.51 -1.11
N ILE A 284 -13.89 -15.74 -1.47
CA ILE A 284 -12.87 -14.69 -1.53
C ILE A 284 -13.27 -13.58 -2.53
N SER A 285 -13.79 -13.96 -3.71
CA SER A 285 -14.20 -12.99 -4.74
C SER A 285 -15.41 -12.15 -4.34
N SER A 286 -16.28 -12.68 -3.47
CA SER A 286 -17.47 -12.00 -2.98
C SER A 286 -17.21 -11.12 -1.74
N ALA A 287 -16.00 -11.18 -1.17
CA ALA A 287 -15.63 -10.34 -0.05
C ALA A 287 -15.69 -8.85 -0.46
N SER A 288 -16.42 -8.05 0.30
CA SER A 288 -16.67 -6.64 -0.03
C SER A 288 -15.68 -5.67 0.62
N GLU A 289 -14.99 -6.09 1.67
CA GLU A 289 -14.11 -5.22 2.45
C GLU A 289 -12.63 -5.35 2.02
N GLY A 290 -12.00 -4.20 1.80
CA GLY A 290 -10.56 -4.13 1.51
C GLY A 290 -9.98 -2.77 1.83
N ASP A 291 -8.65 -2.69 1.89
CA ASP A 291 -7.91 -1.45 2.04
C ASP A 291 -7.90 -0.69 0.71
N ILE A 292 -8.61 0.44 0.67
CA ILE A 292 -8.75 1.27 -0.52
C ILE A 292 -7.72 2.40 -0.47
N PRO A 293 -6.79 2.51 -1.43
CA PRO A 293 -5.86 3.62 -1.51
C PRO A 293 -6.49 4.84 -2.16
N VAL A 294 -6.33 6.01 -1.55
CA VAL A 294 -6.71 7.31 -2.11
C VAL A 294 -5.47 8.18 -2.24
N GLU A 295 -5.08 8.48 -3.46
CA GLU A 295 -3.97 9.38 -3.72
C GLU A 295 -4.34 10.83 -3.40
N LEU A 296 -3.63 11.43 -2.46
CA LEU A 296 -3.82 12.80 -2.03
C LEU A 296 -2.87 13.80 -2.72
N SER A 297 -1.90 13.33 -3.50
CA SER A 297 -0.92 14.18 -4.18
C SER A 297 -1.58 15.21 -5.10
N PHE A 298 -2.51 14.77 -5.95
CA PHE A 298 -3.23 15.66 -6.86
C PHE A 298 -4.15 16.67 -6.14
N PRO A 299 -5.02 16.28 -5.18
CA PRO A 299 -5.73 17.22 -4.32
C PRO A 299 -4.83 18.25 -3.62
N PHE A 300 -3.69 17.85 -3.09
CA PHE A 300 -2.75 18.76 -2.42
C PHE A 300 -2.13 19.78 -3.38
N ILE A 301 -1.83 19.39 -4.63
CA ILE A 301 -1.39 20.32 -5.68
C ILE A 301 -2.47 21.35 -5.97
N ILE A 302 -3.74 20.95 -6.10
CA ILE A 302 -4.85 21.85 -6.35
C ILE A 302 -4.99 22.86 -5.19
N ILE A 303 -4.94 22.38 -3.95
CA ILE A 303 -5.01 23.25 -2.76
C ILE A 303 -3.85 24.27 -2.79
N ALA A 304 -2.63 23.82 -3.07
CA ALA A 304 -1.47 24.70 -3.14
C ALA A 304 -1.61 25.76 -4.24
N LEU A 305 -2.15 25.40 -5.41
CA LEU A 305 -2.42 26.35 -6.50
C LEU A 305 -3.47 27.39 -6.10
N ILE A 306 -4.55 26.97 -5.45
CA ILE A 306 -5.59 27.87 -4.96
C ILE A 306 -5.01 28.85 -3.93
N LEU A 307 -4.23 28.36 -2.98
CA LEU A 307 -3.58 29.19 -1.97
C LEU A 307 -2.61 30.21 -2.61
N THR A 308 -1.82 29.78 -3.59
CA THR A 308 -0.93 30.66 -4.35
C THR A 308 -1.71 31.71 -5.12
N PHE A 309 -2.82 31.35 -5.75
CA PHE A 309 -3.67 32.30 -6.45
C PHE A 309 -4.29 33.33 -5.49
N ILE A 310 -4.78 32.90 -4.34
CA ILE A 310 -5.29 33.78 -3.29
C ILE A 310 -4.19 34.74 -2.82
N GLU A 311 -2.98 34.25 -2.59
CA GLU A 311 -1.84 35.10 -2.23
C GLU A 311 -1.56 36.15 -3.31
N TRP A 312 -1.52 35.73 -4.58
CA TRP A 312 -1.29 36.63 -5.70
C TRP A 312 -2.35 37.73 -5.80
N VAL A 313 -3.64 37.36 -5.66
CA VAL A 313 -4.75 38.32 -5.65
C VAL A 313 -4.61 39.31 -4.50
N LEU A 314 -4.31 38.84 -3.29
CA LEU A 314 -4.17 39.68 -2.10
C LEU A 314 -3.00 40.65 -2.23
N ILE A 315 -1.86 40.23 -2.76
CA ILE A 315 -0.69 41.07 -2.97
C ILE A 315 -1.03 42.15 -4.03
N ASN A 316 -1.73 41.80 -5.08
CA ASN A 316 -2.03 42.71 -6.20
C ASN A 316 -3.24 43.65 -5.94
N THR A 317 -4.10 43.31 -4.95
CA THR A 317 -5.30 44.13 -4.63
C THR A 317 -5.18 44.81 -3.30
N LYS A 318 -5.40 44.09 -2.21
CA LYS A 318 -5.56 44.65 -0.84
C LYS A 318 -4.24 45.01 -0.19
N TYR A 319 -3.14 44.31 -0.54
CA TYR A 319 -1.82 44.52 0.07
C TYR A 319 -0.81 45.17 -0.90
N ARG A 320 -1.31 45.71 -2.01
CA ARG A 320 -0.47 46.47 -2.94
C ARG A 320 0.13 47.67 -2.22
N THR A 321 1.41 47.64 -1.93
CA THR A 321 2.18 48.81 -1.52
C THR A 321 2.51 49.58 -2.81
N ILE A 322 1.82 50.68 -3.04
CA ILE A 322 2.26 51.65 -4.07
C ILE A 322 3.61 52.16 -3.60
N PRO A 323 4.66 52.13 -4.42
CA PRO A 323 5.98 52.63 -4.04
C PRO A 323 5.97 54.09 -3.73
#